data_f7878b613d8613497bb5648cbf6dc138
#
_entry.id   f7878b613d8613497bb5648cbf6dc138
#
_cell.length_a   1.000
_cell.length_b   1.000
_cell.length_c   1.000
_cell.angle_alpha   90.00
_cell.angle_beta   90.00
_cell.angle_gamma   90.00
#
_symmetry.space_group_name_H-M   'P 1'
#
loop_
_entity.id
_entity.type
_entity.pdbx_description
1 polymer ?
#
loop_
_entity_poly.entity_id
_entity_poly.type
_entity_poly.pdbx_seq_one_letter_code
_entity_poly.pdbx_strand_id
1 'polypeptide(L)'
;MRWIKIILIVFGGLVCVCLVLFAIALLAFEDDDYRRFITRAATHFTGYAITVEGPFSLNLSSEPSLSAQAIRFDSGPDGDPPPITSIGKLTIRIALWPLVTGTLVFRELLVDDVIMAIELAAEAESDDHRGSSRKTPPDIQIPIFESVRLHNVQLDVIDTAANRRVEVRLRQFSIDDARDTGPLFIKGNGSISDNDFAIDGQLGALYAIFKGADPYPVALTVRAAGFHVSASGTVADIVDGEGLALQLSGEAGELSNFFKLLKIEAPPLGDLKFHATISRDVNAPRVSDLSVTLSGGARLEFALKGAVDNAISGEGADLRFTGSCADPEVLSWVLPANLPELQRIRAAGEVRETDGVLALEKLTIQTDAEQGLSANAGGRMELGESLEALAITDMAIDIALSMPTTDILRHYGIDWPTDMGPLAAQARLTGPLEGLAVEDIFFESGGSGPLRVTSRGRIGLLPIRPGADRRVSQIDLNVTLQADTTAALSKVLGGSIPDFGPLKATALIGDRNGTYGARKLNLLIGDEKAAALTVTGRIASLLKTDEDYIDGIDLTAVARDFPLQPLSDRLGRSLSYLGPLNGRFQIAGSLQQLSISKADLTTLS
;
A
#
# COMPACT_ATOMS: atom_id res chain seq x y z
N MET A 1 -72.50 -29.24 30.50
CA MET A 1 -72.24 -27.87 30.94
C MET A 1 -71.75 -27.70 32.42
N ARG A 2 -72.12 -28.53 33.35
CA ARG A 2 -71.63 -28.41 34.75
C ARG A 2 -70.10 -28.71 34.91
N TRP A 3 -69.59 -29.67 34.20
CA TRP A 3 -68.15 -30.08 34.29
C TRP A 3 -67.20 -29.02 33.80
N ILE A 4 -67.52 -28.29 32.74
CA ILE A 4 -66.64 -27.21 32.17
C ILE A 4 -66.52 -26.05 33.20
N LYS A 5 -67.59 -25.70 33.88
CA LYS A 5 -67.55 -24.67 34.93
C LYS A 5 -66.67 -25.07 36.13
N ILE A 6 -66.68 -26.35 36.51
CA ILE A 6 -65.85 -26.88 37.60
C ILE A 6 -64.37 -26.88 37.18
N ILE A 7 -64.07 -27.31 35.95
CA ILE A 7 -62.69 -27.26 35.44
C ILE A 7 -62.16 -25.82 35.36
N LEU A 8 -63.00 -24.87 34.92
CA LEU A 8 -62.65 -23.46 34.85
C LEU A 8 -62.40 -22.84 36.22
N ILE A 9 -63.19 -23.21 37.24
CA ILE A 9 -63.03 -22.74 38.62
C ILE A 9 -61.77 -23.36 39.27
N VAL A 10 -61.52 -24.65 39.03
CA VAL A 10 -60.36 -25.34 39.58
C VAL A 10 -59.09 -24.81 38.92
N PHE A 11 -59.10 -24.59 37.59
CA PHE A 11 -57.97 -24.02 36.84
C PHE A 11 -57.71 -22.56 37.24
N GLY A 12 -58.77 -21.74 37.36
CA GLY A 12 -58.63 -20.37 37.80
C GLY A 12 -58.13 -20.29 39.28
N GLY A 13 -58.59 -21.21 40.14
CA GLY A 13 -58.06 -21.34 41.50
C GLY A 13 -56.59 -21.75 41.55
N LEU A 14 -56.20 -22.70 40.72
CA LEU A 14 -54.79 -23.11 40.62
C LEU A 14 -53.89 -21.99 40.11
N VAL A 15 -54.32 -21.26 39.08
CA VAL A 15 -53.59 -20.08 38.58
C VAL A 15 -53.48 -19.01 39.64
N CYS A 16 -54.56 -18.75 40.40
CA CYS A 16 -54.57 -17.78 41.51
C CYS A 16 -53.61 -18.20 42.62
N VAL A 17 -53.60 -19.49 43.01
CA VAL A 17 -52.62 -20.04 43.98
C VAL A 17 -51.21 -19.95 43.50
N CYS A 18 -50.94 -20.27 42.24
CA CYS A 18 -49.60 -20.11 41.62
C CYS A 18 -49.16 -18.63 41.59
N LEU A 19 -50.08 -17.72 41.29
CA LEU A 19 -49.80 -16.26 41.32
C LEU A 19 -49.55 -15.75 42.74
N VAL A 20 -50.30 -16.25 43.72
CA VAL A 20 -50.11 -15.89 45.16
C VAL A 20 -48.80 -16.50 45.67
N LEU A 21 -48.45 -17.75 45.34
CA LEU A 21 -47.17 -18.36 45.70
C LEU A 21 -46.01 -17.67 45.00
N PHE A 22 -46.19 -17.27 43.77
CA PHE A 22 -45.21 -16.49 43.02
C PHE A 22 -45.05 -15.09 43.64
N ALA A 23 -46.13 -14.42 43.97
CA ALA A 23 -46.12 -13.13 44.68
C ALA A 23 -45.47 -13.23 46.06
N ILE A 24 -45.73 -14.30 46.82
CA ILE A 24 -45.11 -14.56 48.15
C ILE A 24 -43.62 -14.86 47.96
N ALA A 25 -43.22 -15.64 46.95
CA ALA A 25 -41.84 -15.86 46.63
C ALA A 25 -41.11 -14.55 46.28
N LEU A 26 -41.74 -13.70 45.48
CA LEU A 26 -41.22 -12.38 45.11
C LEU A 26 -41.12 -11.39 46.30
N LEU A 27 -42.01 -11.52 47.28
CA LEU A 27 -42.00 -10.68 48.50
C LEU A 27 -41.09 -11.21 49.62
N ALA A 28 -40.65 -12.48 49.52
CA ALA A 28 -39.81 -13.13 50.53
C ALA A 28 -38.28 -12.98 50.27
N PHE A 29 -37.88 -12.52 49.10
CA PHE A 29 -36.47 -12.27 48.77
C PHE A 29 -36.16 -10.78 48.87
N GLU A 30 -35.07 -10.44 49.55
CA GLU A 30 -34.53 -9.08 49.58
C GLU A 30 -33.79 -8.78 48.28
N ASP A 31 -33.67 -7.50 47.92
CA ASP A 31 -32.96 -7.06 46.69
C ASP A 31 -31.53 -7.62 46.59
N ASP A 32 -30.85 -7.85 47.71
CA ASP A 32 -29.50 -8.41 47.79
C ASP A 32 -29.44 -9.90 47.39
N ASP A 33 -30.46 -10.68 47.59
CA ASP A 33 -30.51 -12.10 47.21
C ASP A 33 -30.68 -12.24 45.70
N TYR A 34 -31.51 -11.40 45.08
CA TYR A 34 -31.67 -11.32 43.65
C TYR A 34 -30.36 -10.84 42.97
N ARG A 35 -29.72 -9.84 43.55
CA ARG A 35 -28.42 -9.34 43.10
C ARG A 35 -27.39 -10.45 43.05
N ARG A 36 -27.21 -11.25 44.12
CA ARG A 36 -26.25 -12.37 44.17
C ARG A 36 -26.57 -13.46 43.17
N PHE A 37 -27.84 -13.78 42.96
CA PHE A 37 -28.25 -14.78 41.98
C PHE A 37 -27.95 -14.32 40.56
N ILE A 38 -28.34 -13.11 40.20
CA ILE A 38 -28.11 -12.55 38.86
C ILE A 38 -26.62 -12.36 38.56
N THR A 39 -25.84 -11.88 39.55
CA THR A 39 -24.38 -11.75 39.39
C THR A 39 -23.71 -13.10 39.11
N ARG A 40 -24.09 -14.17 39.85
CA ARG A 40 -23.56 -15.52 39.58
C ARG A 40 -23.97 -16.06 38.23
N ALA A 41 -25.22 -15.88 37.85
CA ALA A 41 -25.71 -16.29 36.53
C ALA A 41 -24.94 -15.54 35.42
N ALA A 42 -24.83 -14.23 35.52
CA ALA A 42 -24.14 -13.39 34.55
C ALA A 42 -22.64 -13.77 34.44
N THR A 43 -21.96 -13.99 35.57
CA THR A 43 -20.57 -14.49 35.58
C THR A 43 -20.44 -15.86 34.89
N HIS A 44 -21.41 -16.75 35.14
CA HIS A 44 -21.41 -18.08 34.50
C HIS A 44 -21.58 -18.01 32.97
N PHE A 45 -22.45 -17.09 32.49
CA PHE A 45 -22.72 -16.91 31.07
C PHE A 45 -21.63 -16.14 30.34
N THR A 46 -21.04 -15.13 30.97
CA THR A 46 -20.04 -14.27 30.31
C THR A 46 -18.62 -14.81 30.45
N GLY A 47 -18.35 -15.65 31.42
CA GLY A 47 -17.01 -16.11 31.78
C GLY A 47 -16.15 -15.08 32.53
N TYR A 48 -16.65 -13.85 32.72
CA TYR A 48 -15.96 -12.77 33.43
C TYR A 48 -16.55 -12.59 34.83
N ALA A 49 -15.74 -12.24 35.81
CA ALA A 49 -16.20 -11.90 37.14
C ALA A 49 -16.95 -10.56 37.09
N ILE A 50 -18.23 -10.56 37.47
CA ILE A 50 -19.08 -9.39 37.43
C ILE A 50 -19.39 -8.93 38.85
N THR A 51 -19.22 -7.63 39.11
CA THR A 51 -19.51 -6.99 40.39
C THR A 51 -20.51 -5.86 40.17
N VAL A 52 -21.60 -5.84 40.95
CA VAL A 52 -22.59 -4.75 40.95
C VAL A 52 -22.39 -3.94 42.21
N GLU A 53 -21.79 -2.77 42.10
CA GLU A 53 -21.44 -1.91 43.24
C GLU A 53 -22.59 -0.95 43.62
N GLY A 54 -23.42 -0.59 42.63
CA GLY A 54 -24.51 0.35 42.81
C GLY A 54 -25.84 -0.25 43.22
N PRO A 55 -26.90 0.57 43.31
CA PRO A 55 -28.25 0.12 43.64
C PRO A 55 -28.77 -0.88 42.60
N PHE A 56 -29.37 -1.92 43.11
CA PHE A 56 -30.13 -2.92 42.38
C PHE A 56 -31.60 -2.80 42.75
N SER A 57 -32.50 -2.76 41.78
CA SER A 57 -33.93 -2.66 42.02
C SER A 57 -34.72 -3.53 41.06
N LEU A 58 -35.69 -4.25 41.61
CA LEU A 58 -36.68 -5.02 40.88
C LEU A 58 -38.03 -4.36 41.05
N ASN A 59 -38.60 -3.82 39.99
CA ASN A 59 -39.92 -3.23 39.99
C ASN A 59 -40.91 -4.22 39.36
N LEU A 60 -41.93 -4.61 40.17
CA LEU A 60 -42.94 -5.59 39.80
C LEU A 60 -44.30 -4.92 39.49
N SER A 61 -44.27 -3.82 38.77
CA SER A 61 -45.47 -3.15 38.26
C SER A 61 -46.12 -3.90 37.08
N SER A 62 -47.08 -3.27 36.42
CA SER A 62 -47.66 -3.79 35.17
C SER A 62 -46.62 -3.96 34.04
N GLU A 63 -45.47 -3.32 34.17
CA GLU A 63 -44.27 -3.49 33.32
C GLU A 63 -43.07 -3.82 34.22
N PRO A 64 -42.83 -5.09 34.53
CA PRO A 64 -41.73 -5.47 35.39
C PRO A 64 -40.40 -5.02 34.78
N SER A 65 -39.57 -4.44 35.63
CA SER A 65 -38.25 -3.99 35.23
C SER A 65 -37.21 -4.32 36.28
N LEU A 66 -36.03 -4.74 35.78
CA LEU A 66 -34.82 -4.95 36.55
C LEU A 66 -33.86 -3.82 36.23
N SER A 67 -33.34 -3.16 37.26
CA SER A 67 -32.32 -2.13 37.08
C SER A 67 -31.11 -2.42 37.98
N ALA A 68 -29.92 -2.36 37.41
CA ALA A 68 -28.65 -2.48 38.11
C ALA A 68 -27.77 -1.30 37.75
N GLN A 69 -27.01 -0.78 38.70
CA GLN A 69 -26.10 0.36 38.46
C GLN A 69 -24.67 0.00 38.88
N ALA A 70 -23.71 0.72 38.30
CA ALA A 70 -22.29 0.56 38.57
C ALA A 70 -21.83 -0.91 38.45
N ILE A 71 -22.05 -1.50 37.28
CA ILE A 71 -21.64 -2.86 36.97
C ILE A 71 -20.20 -2.80 36.47
N ARG A 72 -19.33 -3.60 37.06
CA ARG A 72 -17.92 -3.72 36.68
C ARG A 72 -17.63 -5.15 36.27
N PHE A 73 -16.81 -5.27 35.24
CA PHE A 73 -16.29 -6.54 34.74
C PHE A 73 -14.82 -6.62 35.10
N ASP A 74 -14.43 -7.69 35.78
CA ASP A 74 -13.04 -7.97 36.12
C ASP A 74 -12.47 -9.03 35.16
N SER A 75 -11.15 -9.21 35.15
CA SER A 75 -10.46 -10.17 34.29
C SER A 75 -11.04 -11.58 34.38
N GLY A 76 -11.05 -12.29 33.26
CA GLY A 76 -11.46 -13.67 33.17
C GLY A 76 -10.52 -14.63 33.91
N PRO A 77 -10.86 -15.94 34.00
CA PRO A 77 -10.06 -16.94 34.70
C PRO A 77 -8.64 -17.10 34.13
N ASP A 78 -8.41 -16.76 32.87
CA ASP A 78 -7.11 -16.83 32.19
C ASP A 78 -6.33 -15.50 32.27
N GLY A 79 -6.88 -14.48 32.98
CA GLY A 79 -6.25 -13.17 33.13
C GLY A 79 -6.49 -12.20 31.97
N ASP A 80 -7.30 -12.59 30.99
CA ASP A 80 -7.62 -11.73 29.85
C ASP A 80 -8.49 -10.55 30.25
N PRO A 81 -8.19 -9.32 29.78
CA PRO A 81 -9.01 -8.16 30.07
C PRO A 81 -10.39 -8.30 29.41
N PRO A 82 -11.47 -7.92 30.11
CA PRO A 82 -12.82 -7.97 29.53
C PRO A 82 -12.97 -6.90 28.45
N PRO A 83 -13.67 -7.19 27.33
CA PRO A 83 -13.94 -6.20 26.30
C PRO A 83 -14.82 -5.06 26.82
N ILE A 84 -15.70 -5.33 27.78
CA ILE A 84 -16.51 -4.34 28.51
C ILE A 84 -15.92 -4.18 29.91
N THR A 85 -15.47 -2.97 30.23
CA THR A 85 -14.86 -2.67 31.54
C THR A 85 -15.92 -2.29 32.57
N SER A 86 -16.90 -1.48 32.18
CA SER A 86 -17.95 -1.03 33.08
C SER A 86 -19.24 -0.64 32.36
N ILE A 87 -20.36 -0.77 33.07
CA ILE A 87 -21.67 -0.27 32.67
C ILE A 87 -22.23 0.58 33.82
N GLY A 88 -22.54 1.84 33.53
CA GLY A 88 -23.09 2.77 34.52
C GLY A 88 -24.48 2.35 34.98
N LYS A 89 -25.37 2.03 34.04
CA LYS A 89 -26.73 1.57 34.36
C LYS A 89 -27.23 0.59 33.30
N LEU A 90 -27.81 -0.49 33.75
CA LEU A 90 -28.51 -1.50 32.95
C LEU A 90 -29.96 -1.56 33.40
N THR A 91 -30.93 -1.46 32.48
CA THR A 91 -32.34 -1.63 32.76
C THR A 91 -32.94 -2.61 31.74
N ILE A 92 -33.59 -3.64 32.23
CA ILE A 92 -34.30 -4.66 31.44
C ILE A 92 -35.77 -4.58 31.77
N ARG A 93 -36.64 -4.41 30.78
CA ARG A 93 -38.10 -4.47 30.91
C ARG A 93 -38.62 -5.78 30.34
N ILE A 94 -39.51 -6.43 31.03
CA ILE A 94 -40.06 -7.75 30.69
C ILE A 94 -41.54 -7.62 30.33
N ALA A 95 -41.97 -8.34 29.30
CA ALA A 95 -43.36 -8.42 28.91
C ALA A 95 -44.10 -9.44 29.82
N LEU A 96 -45.07 -9.00 30.63
CA LEU A 96 -45.80 -9.90 31.53
C LEU A 96 -46.68 -10.91 30.80
N TRP A 97 -47.36 -10.49 29.74
CA TRP A 97 -48.35 -11.34 29.08
C TRP A 97 -47.74 -12.61 28.44
N PRO A 98 -46.62 -12.54 27.73
CA PRO A 98 -45.90 -13.74 27.26
C PRO A 98 -45.39 -14.63 28.39
N LEU A 99 -45.00 -14.04 29.55
CA LEU A 99 -44.54 -14.80 30.70
C LEU A 99 -45.63 -15.72 31.26
N VAL A 100 -46.92 -15.27 31.26
CA VAL A 100 -48.08 -16.08 31.68
C VAL A 100 -48.29 -17.26 30.74
N THR A 101 -47.93 -17.16 29.47
CA THR A 101 -47.99 -18.24 28.45
C THR A 101 -46.71 -19.09 28.40
N GLY A 102 -45.74 -18.85 29.29
CA GLY A 102 -44.49 -19.60 29.41
C GLY A 102 -43.37 -19.11 28.48
N THR A 103 -43.52 -17.95 27.85
CA THR A 103 -42.50 -17.37 26.98
C THR A 103 -41.89 -16.15 27.66
N LEU A 104 -40.53 -16.13 27.80
CA LEU A 104 -39.82 -14.97 28.35
C LEU A 104 -39.48 -14.02 27.20
N VAL A 105 -40.16 -12.87 27.15
CA VAL A 105 -39.91 -11.81 26.16
C VAL A 105 -39.42 -10.57 26.88
N PHE A 106 -38.28 -10.07 26.49
CA PHE A 106 -37.72 -8.81 26.97
C PHE A 106 -38.20 -7.67 26.07
N ARG A 107 -38.98 -6.75 26.62
CA ARG A 107 -39.54 -5.62 25.87
C ARG A 107 -38.47 -4.59 25.52
N GLU A 108 -37.61 -4.27 26.47
CA GLU A 108 -36.59 -3.25 26.29
C GLU A 108 -35.33 -3.58 27.08
N LEU A 109 -34.16 -3.41 26.42
CA LEU A 109 -32.86 -3.38 27.05
C LEU A 109 -32.30 -1.96 26.91
N LEU A 110 -32.13 -1.27 28.04
CA LEU A 110 -31.51 0.06 28.10
C LEU A 110 -30.19 -0.05 28.84
N VAL A 111 -29.13 0.42 28.20
CA VAL A 111 -27.76 0.41 28.74
C VAL A 111 -27.19 1.82 28.62
N ASP A 112 -26.82 2.37 29.78
CA ASP A 112 -26.26 3.72 29.87
C ASP A 112 -24.81 3.66 30.37
N ASP A 113 -23.95 4.55 29.85
CA ASP A 113 -22.56 4.78 30.30
C ASP A 113 -21.70 3.51 30.25
N VAL A 114 -21.47 3.01 29.05
CA VAL A 114 -20.63 1.83 28.80
C VAL A 114 -19.21 2.24 28.46
N ILE A 115 -18.22 1.62 29.09
CA ILE A 115 -16.80 1.77 28.76
C ILE A 115 -16.28 0.43 28.26
N MET A 116 -15.72 0.46 27.05
CA MET A 116 -15.14 -0.69 26.37
C MET A 116 -13.72 -0.37 25.91
N ALA A 117 -12.84 -1.38 25.88
CA ALA A 117 -11.51 -1.29 25.30
C ALA A 117 -11.24 -2.54 24.44
N ILE A 118 -10.73 -2.33 23.25
CA ILE A 118 -10.32 -3.40 22.32
C ILE A 118 -8.88 -3.14 21.93
N GLU A 119 -8.01 -4.13 22.20
CA GLU A 119 -6.62 -4.10 21.76
C GLU A 119 -6.47 -4.94 20.48
N LEU A 120 -6.01 -4.30 19.42
CA LEU A 120 -5.62 -4.97 18.17
C LEU A 120 -4.12 -5.34 18.33
N ALA A 121 -3.85 -6.60 18.66
CA ALA A 121 -2.49 -7.12 18.66
C ALA A 121 -2.05 -7.40 17.21
N ALA A 122 -0.78 -7.12 16.88
CA ALA A 122 -0.18 -7.70 15.69
C ALA A 122 -0.22 -9.22 15.82
N GLU A 123 -0.74 -9.92 14.82
CA GLU A 123 -0.66 -11.38 14.76
C GLU A 123 0.82 -11.77 14.84
N ALA A 124 1.26 -12.22 16.00
CA ALA A 124 2.49 -12.99 16.10
C ALA A 124 2.23 -14.30 15.34
N GLU A 125 3.06 -14.59 14.34
CA GLU A 125 3.15 -15.91 13.72
C GLU A 125 3.28 -16.98 14.83
N SER A 126 2.17 -17.46 15.33
CA SER A 126 2.11 -18.64 16.15
C SER A 126 1.74 -19.81 15.26
N ASP A 127 2.77 -20.41 14.70
CA ASP A 127 2.81 -21.76 14.14
C ASP A 127 2.49 -22.77 15.26
N ASP A 128 1.24 -22.84 15.66
CA ASP A 128 0.76 -23.93 16.51
C ASP A 128 -0.68 -24.30 16.13
N HIS A 129 -0.79 -25.19 15.13
CA HIS A 129 -1.98 -25.94 14.83
C HIS A 129 -2.35 -26.88 16.00
N ARG A 130 -2.59 -26.32 17.16
CA ARG A 130 -3.36 -27.01 18.20
C ARG A 130 -4.81 -26.64 18.06
N GLY A 131 -5.56 -27.56 17.49
CA GLY A 131 -7.00 -27.49 17.44
C GLY A 131 -7.58 -27.05 18.79
N SER A 132 -7.92 -25.79 18.89
CA SER A 132 -8.86 -25.37 19.91
C SER A 132 -10.16 -26.06 19.57
N SER A 133 -10.45 -27.14 20.28
CA SER A 133 -11.80 -27.70 20.34
C SER A 133 -12.71 -26.52 20.69
N ARG A 134 -13.39 -25.95 19.67
CA ARG A 134 -14.53 -25.07 19.92
C ARG A 134 -15.47 -25.87 20.80
N LYS A 135 -15.48 -25.58 22.10
CA LYS A 135 -16.58 -25.98 22.96
C LYS A 135 -17.80 -25.37 22.31
N THR A 136 -18.65 -26.23 21.74
CA THR A 136 -19.97 -25.83 21.28
C THR A 136 -20.58 -25.01 22.42
N PRO A 137 -20.96 -23.75 22.21
CA PRO A 137 -21.63 -22.99 23.26
C PRO A 137 -22.81 -23.83 23.73
N PRO A 138 -23.09 -23.89 25.03
CA PRO A 138 -24.32 -24.52 25.50
C PRO A 138 -25.47 -23.85 24.75
N ASP A 139 -26.53 -24.61 24.51
CA ASP A 139 -27.76 -24.19 23.81
C ASP A 139 -28.35 -22.97 24.55
N ILE A 140 -27.73 -21.81 24.37
CA ILE A 140 -28.11 -20.56 25.05
C ILE A 140 -29.28 -20.03 24.25
N GLN A 141 -30.48 -20.14 24.81
CA GLN A 141 -31.64 -19.41 24.33
C GLN A 141 -31.35 -17.91 24.51
N ILE A 142 -30.87 -17.27 23.44
CA ILE A 142 -30.63 -15.84 23.44
C ILE A 142 -31.98 -15.15 23.65
N PRO A 143 -32.14 -14.34 24.71
CA PRO A 143 -33.39 -13.68 24.97
C PRO A 143 -33.74 -12.72 23.82
N ILE A 144 -35.00 -12.77 23.38
CA ILE A 144 -35.52 -11.89 22.34
C ILE A 144 -35.82 -10.53 22.96
N PHE A 145 -35.20 -9.46 22.44
CA PHE A 145 -35.48 -8.09 22.82
C PHE A 145 -36.27 -7.40 21.71
N GLU A 146 -37.42 -6.77 22.04
CA GLU A 146 -38.20 -5.96 21.10
C GLU A 146 -37.50 -4.61 20.81
N SER A 147 -36.74 -4.09 21.77
CA SER A 147 -35.96 -2.86 21.62
C SER A 147 -34.66 -2.92 22.44
N VAL A 148 -33.57 -2.50 21.84
CA VAL A 148 -32.27 -2.32 22.52
C VAL A 148 -31.85 -0.86 22.34
N ARG A 149 -31.52 -0.20 23.45
CA ARG A 149 -31.04 1.18 23.46
C ARG A 149 -29.76 1.30 24.26
N LEU A 150 -28.74 1.85 23.61
CA LEU A 150 -27.46 2.16 24.22
C LEU A 150 -27.29 3.68 24.23
N HIS A 151 -26.92 4.23 25.38
CA HIS A 151 -26.61 5.64 25.54
C HIS A 151 -25.21 5.78 26.11
N ASN A 152 -24.45 6.75 25.56
CA ASN A 152 -23.14 7.12 26.06
C ASN A 152 -22.16 5.93 26.16
N VAL A 153 -21.92 5.25 25.04
CA VAL A 153 -20.92 4.16 24.95
C VAL A 153 -19.59 4.73 24.50
N GLN A 154 -18.56 4.54 25.28
CA GLN A 154 -17.18 4.87 24.94
C GLN A 154 -16.42 3.59 24.59
N LEU A 155 -15.85 3.53 23.38
CA LEU A 155 -15.03 2.45 22.89
C LEU A 155 -13.65 2.98 22.55
N ASP A 156 -12.63 2.47 23.22
CA ASP A 156 -11.23 2.72 22.94
C ASP A 156 -10.65 1.58 22.11
N VAL A 157 -10.25 1.86 20.87
CA VAL A 157 -9.54 0.92 19.99
C VAL A 157 -8.07 1.26 20.03
N ILE A 158 -7.27 0.33 20.54
CA ILE A 158 -5.81 0.48 20.68
C ILE A 158 -5.11 -0.43 19.67
N ASP A 159 -4.47 0.14 18.68
CA ASP A 159 -3.62 -0.56 17.73
C ASP A 159 -2.19 -0.51 18.26
N THR A 160 -1.75 -1.61 18.87
CA THR A 160 -0.42 -1.71 19.48
C THR A 160 0.70 -1.76 18.43
N ALA A 161 0.44 -2.30 17.24
CA ALA A 161 1.42 -2.39 16.16
C ALA A 161 1.71 -1.00 15.55
N ALA A 162 0.67 -0.19 15.36
CA ALA A 162 0.81 1.16 14.81
C ALA A 162 0.94 2.24 15.89
N ASN A 163 0.94 1.88 17.19
CA ASN A 163 0.93 2.80 18.34
C ASN A 163 -0.15 3.89 18.22
N ARG A 164 -1.35 3.49 17.84
CA ARG A 164 -2.49 4.41 17.61
C ARG A 164 -3.65 4.06 18.52
N ARG A 165 -4.36 5.10 18.99
CA ARG A 165 -5.59 4.97 19.76
C ARG A 165 -6.70 5.76 19.05
N VAL A 166 -7.79 5.07 18.74
CA VAL A 166 -9.00 5.66 18.15
C VAL A 166 -10.12 5.58 19.20
N GLU A 167 -10.66 6.72 19.56
CA GLU A 167 -11.79 6.81 20.50
C GLU A 167 -13.10 6.94 19.71
N VAL A 168 -14.03 6.02 19.96
CA VAL A 168 -15.36 6.01 19.40
C VAL A 168 -16.37 6.25 20.52
N ARG A 169 -17.17 7.29 20.42
CA ARG A 169 -18.24 7.61 21.36
C ARG A 169 -19.60 7.48 20.66
N LEU A 170 -20.39 6.50 21.06
CA LEU A 170 -21.80 6.39 20.67
C LEU A 170 -22.65 7.20 21.65
N ARG A 171 -23.23 8.30 21.19
CA ARG A 171 -24.16 9.08 22.01
C ARG A 171 -25.49 8.35 22.21
N GLN A 172 -25.99 7.80 21.10
CA GLN A 172 -27.22 7.00 21.10
C GLN A 172 -27.08 5.91 20.04
N PHE A 173 -27.58 4.72 20.38
CA PHE A 173 -27.75 3.63 19.44
C PHE A 173 -29.04 2.88 19.81
N SER A 174 -29.88 2.61 18.82
CA SER A 174 -31.11 1.85 19.04
C SER A 174 -31.30 0.79 17.98
N ILE A 175 -31.83 -0.34 18.42
CA ILE A 175 -32.40 -1.39 17.58
C ILE A 175 -33.84 -1.52 18.01
N ASP A 176 -34.77 -1.23 17.12
CA ASP A 176 -36.19 -1.32 17.38
C ASP A 176 -36.83 -2.33 16.41
N ASP A 177 -37.59 -3.29 16.95
CA ASP A 177 -38.43 -4.20 16.17
C ASP A 177 -39.77 -3.53 15.92
N ALA A 178 -40.20 -3.47 14.66
CA ALA A 178 -41.48 -2.87 14.34
C ALA A 178 -42.67 -3.75 14.78
N ARG A 179 -42.49 -5.06 14.90
CA ARG A 179 -43.45 -6.10 15.39
C ARG A 179 -42.73 -7.48 15.34
N ASP A 180 -43.23 -8.46 16.09
CA ASP A 180 -42.65 -9.82 16.24
C ASP A 180 -42.13 -10.50 14.95
N THR A 181 -42.56 -10.08 13.78
CA THR A 181 -42.16 -10.59 12.45
C THR A 181 -41.72 -9.49 11.51
N GLY A 182 -41.56 -8.27 12.00
CA GLY A 182 -41.17 -7.10 11.22
C GLY A 182 -39.66 -6.93 11.13
N PRO A 183 -39.19 -6.01 10.27
CA PRO A 183 -37.79 -5.69 10.18
C PRO A 183 -37.30 -4.93 11.42
N LEU A 184 -36.04 -5.16 11.80
CA LEU A 184 -35.34 -4.38 12.82
C LEU A 184 -34.87 -3.05 12.21
N PHE A 185 -35.11 -1.96 12.92
CA PHE A 185 -34.59 -0.65 12.55
C PHE A 185 -33.41 -0.29 13.45
N ILE A 186 -32.29 0.03 12.81
CA ILE A 186 -31.07 0.47 13.49
C ILE A 186 -30.91 1.96 13.29
N LYS A 187 -30.68 2.68 14.39
CA LYS A 187 -30.26 4.08 14.38
C LYS A 187 -29.17 4.31 15.39
N GLY A 188 -28.15 5.05 14.97
CA GLY A 188 -27.05 5.41 15.85
C GLY A 188 -26.45 6.74 15.48
N ASN A 189 -25.91 7.43 16.48
CA ASN A 189 -25.10 8.61 16.28
C ASN A 189 -24.01 8.70 17.35
N GLY A 190 -22.92 9.35 17.00
CA GLY A 190 -21.79 9.45 17.89
C GLY A 190 -20.68 10.30 17.29
N SER A 191 -19.47 10.09 17.80
CA SER A 191 -18.26 10.68 17.24
C SER A 191 -17.09 9.68 17.20
N ILE A 192 -16.26 9.80 16.20
CA ILE A 192 -14.98 9.09 16.07
C ILE A 192 -13.89 10.16 16.03
N SER A 193 -12.97 10.15 17.00
CA SER A 193 -11.91 11.17 17.09
C SER A 193 -12.45 12.60 16.90
N ASP A 194 -13.54 12.94 17.62
CA ASP A 194 -14.25 14.23 17.58
C ASP A 194 -15.03 14.56 16.29
N ASN A 195 -15.11 13.65 15.34
CA ASN A 195 -15.93 13.81 14.14
C ASN A 195 -17.27 13.07 14.30
N ASP A 196 -18.34 13.74 14.06
CA ASP A 196 -19.68 13.16 14.17
C ASP A 196 -19.93 12.09 13.09
N PHE A 197 -20.60 11.00 13.50
CA PHE A 197 -21.13 10.01 12.60
C PHE A 197 -22.59 9.67 12.90
N ALA A 198 -23.28 9.16 11.91
CA ALA A 198 -24.63 8.62 12.02
C ALA A 198 -24.73 7.29 11.27
N ILE A 199 -25.46 6.35 11.86
CA ILE A 199 -25.80 5.05 11.27
C ILE A 199 -27.32 4.97 11.22
N ASP A 200 -27.83 4.62 10.04
CA ASP A 200 -29.24 4.30 9.83
C ASP A 200 -29.33 2.96 9.10
N GLY A 201 -30.28 2.12 9.45
CA GLY A 201 -30.43 0.87 8.74
C GLY A 201 -31.70 0.09 9.05
N GLN A 202 -31.86 -0.94 8.24
CA GLN A 202 -32.92 -1.91 8.38
C GLN A 202 -32.32 -3.31 8.19
N LEU A 203 -32.66 -4.20 9.10
CA LEU A 203 -32.31 -5.63 9.03
C LEU A 203 -33.59 -6.47 8.88
N GLY A 204 -33.45 -7.74 8.58
CA GLY A 204 -34.53 -8.70 8.62
C GLY A 204 -35.13 -8.84 10.02
N ALA A 205 -36.19 -9.60 10.16
CA ALA A 205 -36.82 -9.88 11.45
C ALA A 205 -35.88 -10.68 12.36
N LEU A 206 -35.87 -10.35 13.67
CA LEU A 206 -35.00 -11.01 14.63
C LEU A 206 -35.19 -12.53 14.68
N TYR A 207 -36.42 -13.01 14.57
CA TYR A 207 -36.72 -14.45 14.60
C TYR A 207 -36.11 -15.21 13.39
N ALA A 208 -35.91 -14.55 12.26
CA ALA A 208 -35.35 -15.17 11.07
C ALA A 208 -33.87 -15.56 11.24
N ILE A 209 -33.13 -14.84 12.12
CA ILE A 209 -31.76 -15.19 12.50
C ILE A 209 -31.69 -16.61 13.08
N PHE A 210 -32.70 -16.98 13.89
CA PHE A 210 -32.71 -18.26 14.60
C PHE A 210 -33.33 -19.42 13.79
N LYS A 211 -34.07 -19.11 12.73
CA LYS A 211 -34.71 -20.15 11.89
C LYS A 211 -33.85 -20.63 10.72
N GLY A 212 -32.87 -19.83 10.30
CA GLY A 212 -31.92 -20.21 9.25
C GLY A 212 -32.56 -20.57 7.89
N ALA A 213 -33.79 -20.07 7.61
CA ALA A 213 -34.59 -20.58 6.51
C ALA A 213 -34.49 -19.77 5.21
N ASP A 214 -34.18 -18.48 5.29
CA ASP A 214 -34.15 -17.55 4.15
C ASP A 214 -32.98 -16.57 4.28
N PRO A 215 -32.41 -16.08 3.16
CA PRO A 215 -31.37 -15.06 3.21
C PRO A 215 -31.84 -13.83 3.99
N TYR A 216 -31.09 -13.47 5.02
CA TYR A 216 -31.42 -12.39 5.94
C TYR A 216 -31.11 -11.02 5.30
N PRO A 217 -32.09 -10.15 5.09
CA PRO A 217 -31.89 -8.87 4.43
C PRO A 217 -31.14 -7.88 5.35
N VAL A 218 -30.21 -7.13 4.76
CA VAL A 218 -29.40 -6.11 5.39
C VAL A 218 -29.43 -4.85 4.53
N ALA A 219 -29.73 -3.71 5.12
CA ALA A 219 -29.60 -2.39 4.49
C ALA A 219 -29.08 -1.40 5.55
N LEU A 220 -27.85 -0.94 5.39
CA LEU A 220 -27.16 -0.04 6.33
C LEU A 220 -26.62 1.17 5.58
N THR A 221 -26.69 2.33 6.20
CA THR A 221 -26.08 3.57 5.73
C THR A 221 -25.30 4.20 6.88
N VAL A 222 -24.03 4.54 6.60
CA VAL A 222 -23.15 5.23 7.54
C VAL A 222 -22.73 6.56 6.94
N ARG A 223 -22.81 7.63 7.73
CA ARG A 223 -22.33 8.98 7.38
C ARG A 223 -21.35 9.44 8.43
N ALA A 224 -20.16 9.85 8.02
CA ALA A 224 -19.12 10.37 8.91
C ALA A 224 -18.15 11.27 8.16
N ALA A 225 -17.80 12.44 8.69
CA ALA A 225 -16.75 13.33 8.14
C ALA A 225 -16.83 13.58 6.63
N GLY A 226 -18.04 13.71 6.08
CA GLY A 226 -18.26 13.86 4.64
C GLY A 226 -18.29 12.54 3.85
N PHE A 227 -18.13 11.40 4.54
CA PHE A 227 -18.33 10.07 4.00
C PHE A 227 -19.79 9.66 4.07
N HIS A 228 -20.26 9.04 2.98
CA HIS A 228 -21.54 8.39 2.90
C HIS A 228 -21.34 6.98 2.32
N VAL A 229 -21.57 5.96 3.13
CA VAL A 229 -21.43 4.55 2.71
C VAL A 229 -22.74 3.84 2.92
N SER A 230 -23.21 3.13 1.93
CA SER A 230 -24.40 2.28 1.96
C SER A 230 -24.03 0.83 1.62
N ALA A 231 -24.59 -0.09 2.40
CA ALA A 231 -24.51 -1.52 2.19
C ALA A 231 -25.92 -2.09 2.12
N SER A 232 -26.25 -2.85 1.09
CA SER A 232 -27.57 -3.49 0.95
C SER A 232 -27.44 -4.86 0.32
N GLY A 233 -28.27 -5.80 0.77
CA GLY A 233 -28.27 -7.16 0.26
C GLY A 233 -28.79 -8.18 1.25
N THR A 234 -28.19 -9.38 1.24
CA THR A 234 -28.60 -10.50 2.08
C THR A 234 -27.42 -11.27 2.64
N VAL A 235 -27.64 -11.95 3.76
CA VAL A 235 -26.69 -12.88 4.39
C VAL A 235 -27.46 -14.16 4.70
N ALA A 236 -26.99 -15.33 4.25
CA ALA A 236 -27.69 -16.60 4.53
C ALA A 236 -27.44 -17.06 5.97
N ASP A 237 -26.21 -16.95 6.46
CA ASP A 237 -25.87 -17.21 7.86
C ASP A 237 -25.13 -15.99 8.45
N ILE A 238 -25.79 -15.35 9.43
CA ILE A 238 -25.22 -14.15 10.11
C ILE A 238 -24.07 -14.54 11.04
N VAL A 239 -24.10 -15.74 11.62
CA VAL A 239 -23.11 -16.17 12.63
C VAL A 239 -21.77 -16.46 11.97
N ASP A 240 -21.79 -17.20 10.87
CA ASP A 240 -20.57 -17.58 10.12
C ASP A 240 -20.29 -16.67 8.91
N GLY A 241 -21.23 -15.78 8.56
CA GLY A 241 -21.11 -14.86 7.43
C GLY A 241 -21.17 -15.58 6.08
N GLU A 242 -21.73 -16.79 6.03
CA GLU A 242 -21.91 -17.56 4.80
C GLU A 242 -23.11 -17.05 3.99
N GLY A 243 -23.03 -17.22 2.67
CA GLY A 243 -24.07 -16.76 1.75
C GLY A 243 -24.24 -15.23 1.77
N LEU A 244 -23.16 -14.50 2.02
CA LEU A 244 -23.12 -13.04 1.94
C LEU A 244 -23.30 -12.61 0.48
N ALA A 245 -24.23 -11.69 0.24
CA ALA A 245 -24.45 -11.04 -1.04
C ALA A 245 -24.81 -9.57 -0.81
N LEU A 246 -23.81 -8.70 -0.74
CA LEU A 246 -23.96 -7.27 -0.43
C LEU A 246 -23.50 -6.40 -1.59
N GLN A 247 -24.27 -5.41 -1.91
CA GLN A 247 -23.87 -4.27 -2.73
C GLN A 247 -23.38 -3.15 -1.80
N LEU A 248 -22.14 -2.73 -1.99
CA LEU A 248 -21.54 -1.61 -1.31
C LEU A 248 -21.45 -0.42 -2.26
N SER A 249 -21.80 0.75 -1.80
CA SER A 249 -21.54 1.99 -2.51
C SER A 249 -21.20 3.09 -1.52
N GLY A 250 -20.37 4.02 -1.95
CA GLY A 250 -20.03 5.14 -1.09
C GLY A 250 -19.41 6.29 -1.85
N GLU A 251 -19.47 7.45 -1.19
CA GLU A 251 -18.87 8.68 -1.67
C GLU A 251 -18.28 9.49 -0.51
N ALA A 252 -17.24 10.25 -0.82
CA ALA A 252 -16.66 11.23 0.08
C ALA A 252 -16.28 12.47 -0.72
N GLY A 253 -16.59 13.64 -0.21
CA GLY A 253 -16.23 14.90 -0.86
C GLY A 253 -14.73 15.25 -0.74
N GLU A 254 -14.02 14.72 0.23
CA GLU A 254 -12.57 14.86 0.38
C GLU A 254 -12.02 13.68 1.19
N LEU A 255 -11.32 12.77 0.51
CA LEU A 255 -10.82 11.53 1.09
C LEU A 255 -9.83 11.77 2.25
N SER A 256 -9.07 12.86 2.22
CA SER A 256 -8.11 13.18 3.31
C SER A 256 -8.82 13.36 4.67
N ASN A 257 -10.10 13.74 4.68
CA ASN A 257 -10.87 13.86 5.92
C ASN A 257 -11.10 12.49 6.59
N PHE A 258 -11.21 11.42 5.79
CA PHE A 258 -11.28 10.06 6.34
C PHE A 258 -9.97 9.67 7.04
N PHE A 259 -8.84 9.94 6.41
CA PHE A 259 -7.54 9.66 7.02
C PHE A 259 -7.32 10.43 8.32
N LYS A 260 -7.86 11.65 8.43
CA LYS A 260 -7.85 12.43 9.68
C LYS A 260 -8.63 11.75 10.81
N LEU A 261 -9.73 11.03 10.51
CA LEU A 261 -10.44 10.23 11.51
C LEU A 261 -9.53 9.17 12.14
N LEU A 262 -8.64 8.60 11.33
CA LEU A 262 -7.66 7.60 11.73
C LEU A 262 -6.35 8.22 12.26
N LYS A 263 -6.30 9.54 12.45
CA LYS A 263 -5.11 10.30 12.84
C LYS A 263 -3.92 10.10 11.89
N ILE A 264 -4.21 9.95 10.59
CA ILE A 264 -3.23 9.86 9.51
C ILE A 264 -3.24 11.19 8.76
N GLU A 265 -2.08 11.83 8.65
CA GLU A 265 -1.92 13.03 7.83
C GLU A 265 -1.83 12.62 6.36
N ALA A 266 -2.80 13.02 5.56
CA ALA A 266 -2.82 12.79 4.11
C ALA A 266 -3.00 14.14 3.39
N PRO A 267 -2.38 14.31 2.21
CA PRO A 267 -2.61 15.49 1.39
C PRO A 267 -4.06 15.51 0.88
N PRO A 268 -4.55 16.65 0.35
CA PRO A 268 -5.85 16.69 -0.31
C PRO A 268 -5.89 15.73 -1.49
N LEU A 269 -6.72 14.68 -1.40
CA LEU A 269 -6.83 13.62 -2.41
C LEU A 269 -8.06 13.78 -3.30
N GLY A 270 -9.04 14.61 -2.85
CA GLY A 270 -10.27 14.89 -3.58
C GLY A 270 -11.42 13.92 -3.32
N ASP A 271 -12.40 13.95 -4.21
CA ASP A 271 -13.65 13.21 -4.09
C ASP A 271 -13.45 11.73 -4.41
N LEU A 272 -13.89 10.86 -3.50
CA LEU A 272 -13.93 9.41 -3.70
C LEU A 272 -15.36 8.96 -4.01
N LYS A 273 -15.51 8.08 -4.99
CA LYS A 273 -16.73 7.28 -5.21
C LYS A 273 -16.34 5.84 -5.41
N PHE A 274 -17.09 4.94 -4.79
CA PHE A 274 -16.89 3.52 -5.01
C PHE A 274 -18.21 2.76 -5.07
N HIS A 275 -18.16 1.65 -5.79
CA HIS A 275 -19.22 0.65 -5.85
C HIS A 275 -18.57 -0.72 -5.94
N ALA A 276 -19.15 -1.72 -5.25
CA ALA A 276 -18.71 -3.11 -5.32
C ALA A 276 -19.85 -4.04 -4.91
N THR A 277 -19.86 -5.23 -5.46
CA THR A 277 -20.67 -6.34 -4.98
C THR A 277 -19.77 -7.32 -4.24
N ILE A 278 -20.07 -7.58 -2.97
CA ILE A 278 -19.35 -8.56 -2.15
C ILE A 278 -20.23 -9.80 -2.01
N SER A 279 -19.67 -10.95 -2.32
CA SER A 279 -20.31 -12.26 -2.09
C SER A 279 -19.33 -13.18 -1.38
N ARG A 280 -19.86 -14.06 -0.52
CA ARG A 280 -19.08 -15.08 0.17
C ARG A 280 -19.90 -16.35 0.27
N ASP A 281 -19.44 -17.42 -0.38
CA ASP A 281 -20.09 -18.73 -0.30
C ASP A 281 -19.55 -19.52 0.92
N VAL A 282 -18.34 -20.03 0.88
CA VAL A 282 -17.82 -20.91 1.94
C VAL A 282 -16.45 -20.46 2.45
N ASN A 283 -15.57 -19.93 1.63
CA ASN A 283 -14.16 -19.78 2.03
C ASN A 283 -13.65 -18.34 2.12
N ALA A 284 -13.93 -17.48 1.13
CA ALA A 284 -13.35 -16.14 1.08
C ALA A 284 -14.31 -15.15 0.44
N PRO A 285 -14.25 -13.86 0.80
CA PRO A 285 -15.07 -12.84 0.16
C PRO A 285 -14.61 -12.61 -1.28
N ARG A 286 -15.56 -12.75 -2.21
CA ARG A 286 -15.41 -12.36 -3.61
C ARG A 286 -15.90 -10.93 -3.78
N VAL A 287 -15.15 -10.15 -4.52
CA VAL A 287 -15.54 -8.79 -4.92
C VAL A 287 -15.77 -8.76 -6.41
N SER A 288 -16.96 -8.38 -6.83
CA SER A 288 -17.32 -8.17 -8.24
C SER A 288 -17.87 -6.77 -8.46
N ASP A 289 -17.98 -6.36 -9.72
CA ASP A 289 -18.45 -5.03 -10.11
C ASP A 289 -17.73 -3.88 -9.38
N LEU A 290 -16.46 -4.12 -8.99
CA LEU A 290 -15.65 -3.10 -8.32
C LEU A 290 -15.45 -1.90 -9.25
N SER A 291 -15.80 -0.73 -8.76
CA SER A 291 -15.51 0.53 -9.42
C SER A 291 -15.14 1.55 -8.34
N VAL A 292 -13.92 2.05 -8.39
CA VAL A 292 -13.42 3.11 -7.50
C VAL A 292 -12.97 4.26 -8.36
N THR A 293 -13.39 5.47 -8.05
CA THR A 293 -12.92 6.70 -8.69
C THR A 293 -12.52 7.71 -7.64
N LEU A 294 -11.36 8.30 -7.84
CA LEU A 294 -10.84 9.39 -7.02
C LEU A 294 -10.61 10.59 -7.94
N SER A 295 -11.17 11.73 -7.59
CA SER A 295 -11.10 12.96 -8.38
C SER A 295 -10.66 14.13 -7.49
N GLY A 296 -9.37 14.41 -7.49
CA GLY A 296 -8.73 15.55 -6.80
C GLY A 296 -8.65 16.82 -7.66
N GLY A 297 -9.56 16.97 -8.62
CA GLY A 297 -9.52 18.05 -9.59
C GLY A 297 -8.34 17.90 -10.56
N ALA A 298 -7.63 18.99 -10.84
CA ALA A 298 -6.48 18.93 -11.75
C ALA A 298 -5.25 18.22 -11.16
N ARG A 299 -5.21 17.92 -9.86
CA ARG A 299 -4.04 17.38 -9.18
C ARG A 299 -3.93 15.86 -9.24
N LEU A 300 -5.04 15.16 -8.99
CA LEU A 300 -5.07 13.70 -8.92
C LEU A 300 -6.38 13.17 -9.46
N GLU A 301 -6.30 12.24 -10.40
CA GLU A 301 -7.41 11.42 -10.86
C GLU A 301 -6.98 9.96 -10.83
N PHE A 302 -7.84 9.09 -10.31
CA PHE A 302 -7.60 7.66 -10.29
C PHE A 302 -8.92 6.91 -10.50
N ALA A 303 -8.86 5.85 -11.29
CA ALA A 303 -9.97 4.94 -11.48
C ALA A 303 -9.47 3.49 -11.42
N LEU A 304 -10.20 2.64 -10.69
CA LEU A 304 -9.97 1.21 -10.59
C LEU A 304 -11.28 0.48 -10.87
N LYS A 305 -11.25 -0.57 -11.69
CA LYS A 305 -12.41 -1.41 -12.00
C LYS A 305 -12.00 -2.86 -12.11
N GLY A 306 -12.93 -3.78 -11.79
CA GLY A 306 -12.72 -5.19 -12.01
C GLY A 306 -13.39 -6.09 -10.98
N ALA A 307 -12.76 -7.24 -10.73
CA ALA A 307 -13.22 -8.25 -9.80
C ALA A 307 -12.05 -8.99 -9.18
N VAL A 308 -12.30 -9.65 -8.03
CA VAL A 308 -11.34 -10.51 -7.33
C VAL A 308 -12.14 -11.67 -6.73
N ASP A 309 -11.76 -12.90 -7.00
CA ASP A 309 -12.48 -14.09 -6.52
C ASP A 309 -12.21 -14.34 -5.02
N ASN A 310 -11.02 -14.00 -4.56
CA ASN A 310 -10.65 -14.02 -3.14
C ASN A 310 -9.98 -12.69 -2.78
N ALA A 311 -10.71 -11.82 -2.08
CA ALA A 311 -10.22 -10.48 -1.73
C ALA A 311 -9.08 -10.48 -0.69
N ILE A 312 -8.83 -11.60 -0.01
CA ILE A 312 -7.75 -11.75 0.97
C ILE A 312 -6.44 -12.12 0.25
N SER A 313 -6.46 -13.20 -0.52
CA SER A 313 -5.26 -13.68 -1.22
C SER A 313 -4.99 -12.94 -2.54
N GLY A 314 -6.02 -12.40 -3.17
CA GLY A 314 -5.95 -11.82 -4.52
C GLY A 314 -6.16 -12.83 -5.64
N GLU A 315 -6.56 -14.07 -5.30
CA GLU A 315 -6.88 -15.10 -6.27
C GLU A 315 -8.02 -14.66 -7.20
N GLY A 316 -7.89 -14.93 -8.50
CA GLY A 316 -8.83 -14.51 -9.52
C GLY A 316 -8.89 -13.00 -9.74
N ALA A 317 -7.86 -12.25 -9.35
CA ALA A 317 -7.82 -10.82 -9.59
C ALA A 317 -7.80 -10.50 -11.09
N ASP A 318 -8.75 -9.69 -11.54
CA ASP A 318 -8.78 -9.01 -12.85
C ASP A 318 -9.19 -7.56 -12.61
N LEU A 319 -8.19 -6.72 -12.33
CA LEU A 319 -8.37 -5.32 -12.01
C LEU A 319 -7.70 -4.46 -13.08
N ARG A 320 -8.34 -3.36 -13.45
CA ARG A 320 -7.79 -2.34 -14.35
C ARG A 320 -7.77 -1.01 -13.67
N PHE A 321 -6.64 -0.34 -13.75
CA PHE A 321 -6.52 1.01 -13.20
C PHE A 321 -6.04 1.99 -14.26
N THR A 322 -6.45 3.23 -14.07
CA THR A 322 -5.92 4.40 -14.76
C THR A 322 -5.76 5.52 -13.75
N GLY A 323 -4.70 6.29 -13.89
CA GLY A 323 -4.46 7.43 -13.01
C GLY A 323 -3.73 8.54 -13.71
N SER A 324 -3.96 9.77 -13.28
CA SER A 324 -3.17 10.93 -13.66
C SER A 324 -2.91 11.80 -12.43
N CYS A 325 -1.68 12.23 -12.28
CA CYS A 325 -1.24 13.11 -11.20
C CYS A 325 -0.49 14.30 -11.80
N ALA A 326 -1.04 15.50 -11.64
CA ALA A 326 -0.39 16.72 -12.11
C ALA A 326 0.55 17.34 -11.06
N ASP A 327 0.45 16.88 -9.82
CA ASP A 327 1.28 17.33 -8.70
C ASP A 327 1.97 16.12 -8.06
N PRO A 328 3.20 15.78 -8.49
CA PRO A 328 3.92 14.61 -7.99
C PRO A 328 4.20 14.64 -6.48
N GLU A 329 4.14 15.79 -5.81
CA GLU A 329 4.28 15.88 -4.36
C GLU A 329 3.18 15.08 -3.63
N VAL A 330 1.98 14.98 -4.22
CA VAL A 330 0.90 14.14 -3.68
C VAL A 330 1.30 12.67 -3.65
N LEU A 331 2.12 12.20 -4.60
CA LEU A 331 2.61 10.83 -4.66
C LEU A 331 3.71 10.54 -3.63
N SER A 332 4.41 11.56 -3.14
CA SER A 332 5.46 11.40 -2.11
C SER A 332 4.90 10.84 -0.79
N TRP A 333 3.60 10.99 -0.56
CA TRP A 333 2.91 10.40 0.58
C TRP A 333 2.83 8.86 0.50
N VAL A 334 2.77 8.31 -0.71
CA VAL A 334 2.67 6.85 -0.96
C VAL A 334 4.04 6.27 -1.33
N LEU A 335 4.84 7.03 -2.09
CA LEU A 335 6.13 6.57 -2.60
C LEU A 335 7.27 7.17 -1.74
N PRO A 336 8.12 6.33 -1.14
CA PRO A 336 9.19 6.80 -0.25
C PRO A 336 10.38 7.45 -0.98
N ALA A 337 10.22 7.82 -2.26
CA ALA A 337 11.26 8.41 -3.07
C ALA A 337 11.01 9.91 -3.30
N ASN A 338 12.08 10.71 -3.25
CA ASN A 338 12.04 12.07 -3.80
C ASN A 338 11.83 11.95 -5.31
N LEU A 339 10.59 12.10 -5.74
CA LEU A 339 10.28 12.13 -7.16
C LEU A 339 10.91 13.38 -7.78
N PRO A 340 11.44 13.26 -9.02
CA PRO A 340 11.88 14.42 -9.76
C PRO A 340 10.76 15.45 -9.91
N GLU A 341 11.13 16.68 -10.24
CA GLU A 341 10.19 17.70 -10.72
C GLU A 341 9.57 17.23 -12.05
N LEU A 342 8.87 16.10 -11.97
CA LEU A 342 8.07 15.57 -13.07
C LEU A 342 6.82 16.41 -13.17
N GLN A 343 6.45 16.75 -14.37
CA GLN A 343 5.13 17.29 -14.64
C GLN A 343 4.09 16.17 -14.54
N ARG A 344 2.94 16.33 -15.11
CA ARG A 344 1.86 15.34 -15.02
C ARG A 344 2.32 13.92 -15.30
N ILE A 345 2.09 13.03 -14.35
CA ILE A 345 2.31 11.58 -14.49
C ILE A 345 0.97 10.95 -14.84
N ARG A 346 0.94 10.11 -15.87
CA ARG A 346 -0.18 9.23 -16.19
C ARG A 346 0.27 7.79 -16.04
N ALA A 347 -0.56 6.96 -15.42
CA ALA A 347 -0.31 5.54 -15.29
C ALA A 347 -1.57 4.74 -15.64
N ALA A 348 -1.38 3.61 -16.28
CA ALA A 348 -2.45 2.64 -16.53
C ALA A 348 -1.88 1.23 -16.47
N GLY A 349 -2.71 0.25 -16.12
CA GLY A 349 -2.30 -1.15 -16.06
C GLY A 349 -3.44 -2.07 -15.68
N GLU A 350 -3.13 -3.35 -15.70
CA GLU A 350 -4.02 -4.43 -15.29
C GLU A 350 -3.33 -5.25 -14.21
N VAL A 351 -4.02 -5.51 -13.09
CA VAL A 351 -3.55 -6.46 -12.07
C VAL A 351 -4.28 -7.76 -12.32
N ARG A 352 -3.54 -8.81 -12.59
CA ARG A 352 -4.09 -10.16 -12.83
C ARG A 352 -3.39 -11.19 -11.97
N GLU A 353 -4.17 -12.14 -11.51
CA GLU A 353 -3.63 -13.38 -10.97
C GLU A 353 -3.65 -14.46 -12.05
N THR A 354 -2.55 -15.18 -12.19
CA THR A 354 -2.42 -16.32 -13.08
C THR A 354 -1.53 -17.37 -12.43
N ASP A 355 -2.03 -18.59 -12.28
CA ASP A 355 -1.29 -19.71 -11.69
C ASP A 355 -0.73 -19.43 -10.27
N GLY A 356 -1.48 -18.67 -9.45
CA GLY A 356 -1.09 -18.33 -8.07
C GLY A 356 -0.17 -17.13 -7.97
N VAL A 357 0.15 -16.44 -9.07
CA VAL A 357 1.02 -15.27 -9.07
C VAL A 357 0.25 -14.02 -9.47
N LEU A 358 0.25 -13.01 -8.61
CA LEU A 358 -0.25 -11.68 -8.93
C LEU A 358 0.74 -10.94 -9.82
N ALA A 359 0.29 -10.43 -10.94
CA ALA A 359 1.10 -9.65 -11.86
C ALA A 359 0.42 -8.33 -12.24
N LEU A 360 1.23 -7.28 -12.34
CA LEU A 360 0.87 -6.02 -12.96
C LEU A 360 1.24 -6.12 -14.45
N GLU A 361 0.24 -6.21 -15.29
CA GLU A 361 0.38 -6.37 -16.73
C GLU A 361 0.03 -5.08 -17.48
N LYS A 362 0.55 -4.95 -18.71
CA LYS A 362 0.29 -3.79 -19.58
C LYS A 362 0.51 -2.45 -18.86
N LEU A 363 1.43 -2.44 -17.89
CA LEU A 363 1.81 -1.21 -17.21
C LEU A 363 2.27 -0.19 -18.25
N THR A 364 1.74 1.01 -18.16
CA THR A 364 2.20 2.18 -18.89
C THR A 364 2.31 3.35 -17.92
N ILE A 365 3.46 4.01 -17.90
CA ILE A 365 3.70 5.23 -17.14
C ILE A 365 4.25 6.26 -18.11
N GLN A 366 3.68 7.44 -18.11
CA GLN A 366 4.06 8.53 -19.00
C GLN A 366 4.12 9.85 -18.23
N THR A 367 5.09 10.68 -18.58
CA THR A 367 5.16 12.06 -18.08
C THR A 367 5.06 13.06 -19.22
N ASP A 368 4.46 14.22 -18.97
CA ASP A 368 4.40 15.32 -19.95
C ASP A 368 5.75 16.03 -20.05
N ALA A 369 6.13 16.44 -21.29
CA ALA A 369 7.47 16.89 -21.65
C ALA A 369 7.63 18.42 -21.79
N GLU A 370 6.65 19.24 -21.42
CA GLU A 370 6.63 20.65 -21.85
C GLU A 370 7.86 21.48 -21.43
N GLN A 371 8.59 21.14 -20.37
CA GLN A 371 9.82 21.86 -19.98
C GLN A 371 10.87 20.99 -19.25
N GLY A 372 10.86 19.65 -19.39
CA GLY A 372 11.75 18.84 -18.57
C GLY A 372 11.90 17.40 -19.01
N LEU A 373 12.00 16.51 -18.06
CA LEU A 373 12.13 15.08 -18.25
C LEU A 373 10.83 14.48 -18.80
N SER A 374 10.89 13.91 -19.99
CA SER A 374 9.89 12.97 -20.50
C SER A 374 10.32 11.56 -20.15
N ALA A 375 9.50 10.84 -19.42
CA ALA A 375 9.73 9.45 -19.09
C ALA A 375 8.53 8.61 -19.51
N ASN A 376 8.82 7.49 -20.16
CA ASN A 376 7.83 6.47 -20.47
C ASN A 376 8.34 5.15 -19.92
N ALA A 377 7.49 4.41 -19.24
CA ALA A 377 7.77 3.05 -18.81
C ALA A 377 6.57 2.16 -19.15
N GLY A 378 6.83 0.92 -19.51
CA GLY A 378 5.77 -0.02 -19.81
C GLY A 378 6.22 -1.46 -19.78
N GLY A 379 5.34 -2.38 -19.38
CA GLY A 379 5.69 -3.78 -19.33
C GLY A 379 4.88 -4.58 -18.32
N ARG A 380 5.54 -5.58 -17.73
CA ARG A 380 4.96 -6.51 -16.73
C ARG A 380 5.83 -6.54 -15.48
N MET A 381 5.18 -6.75 -14.34
CA MET A 381 5.83 -6.91 -13.04
C MET A 381 5.08 -7.96 -12.23
N GLU A 382 5.77 -8.95 -11.69
CA GLU A 382 5.20 -9.93 -10.77
C GLU A 382 5.28 -9.40 -9.34
N LEU A 383 4.14 -9.48 -8.63
CA LEU A 383 3.94 -8.89 -7.30
C LEU A 383 3.97 -9.93 -6.15
N GLY A 384 4.22 -11.21 -6.48
CA GLY A 384 4.23 -12.31 -5.53
C GLY A 384 2.89 -13.06 -5.46
N GLU A 385 2.74 -13.88 -4.44
CA GLU A 385 1.64 -14.86 -4.35
C GLU A 385 0.40 -14.33 -3.64
N SER A 386 0.45 -13.20 -2.96
CA SER A 386 -0.70 -12.66 -2.23
C SER A 386 -0.69 -11.15 -2.08
N LEU A 387 -1.88 -10.56 -1.88
CA LEU A 387 -2.04 -9.13 -1.57
C LEU A 387 -1.47 -8.73 -0.20
N GLU A 388 -1.34 -9.67 0.74
CA GLU A 388 -0.82 -9.42 2.08
C GLU A 388 0.70 -9.28 2.10
N ALA A 389 1.40 -9.93 1.15
CA ALA A 389 2.86 -9.95 1.06
C ALA A 389 3.35 -9.50 -0.33
N LEU A 390 2.96 -8.30 -0.75
CA LEU A 390 3.36 -7.74 -2.03
C LEU A 390 4.88 -7.52 -2.08
N ALA A 391 5.55 -8.25 -2.96
CA ALA A 391 6.96 -8.10 -3.25
C ALA A 391 7.20 -8.26 -4.75
N ILE A 392 8.05 -7.43 -5.33
CA ILE A 392 8.41 -7.56 -6.74
C ILE A 392 9.34 -8.76 -6.89
N THR A 393 8.84 -9.86 -7.43
CA THR A 393 9.58 -11.12 -7.61
C THR A 393 10.25 -11.22 -8.97
N ASP A 394 9.65 -10.61 -9.99
CA ASP A 394 10.21 -10.52 -11.33
C ASP A 394 9.65 -9.30 -12.07
N MET A 395 10.38 -8.79 -13.06
CA MET A 395 9.89 -7.71 -13.90
C MET A 395 10.46 -7.77 -15.31
N ALA A 396 9.72 -7.19 -16.25
CA ALA A 396 10.16 -6.91 -17.62
C ALA A 396 9.56 -5.55 -18.02
N ILE A 397 10.30 -4.48 -17.77
CA ILE A 397 9.86 -3.09 -17.96
C ILE A 397 10.76 -2.39 -18.99
N ASP A 398 10.17 -1.94 -20.08
CA ASP A 398 10.83 -1.06 -21.04
C ASP A 398 10.75 0.38 -20.53
N ILE A 399 11.88 1.08 -20.46
CA ILE A 399 11.98 2.47 -20.04
C ILE A 399 12.55 3.31 -21.18
N ALA A 400 11.94 4.45 -21.42
CA ALA A 400 12.47 5.48 -22.31
C ALA A 400 12.45 6.84 -21.61
N LEU A 401 13.60 7.50 -21.61
CA LEU A 401 13.80 8.81 -21.01
C LEU A 401 14.26 9.78 -22.08
N SER A 402 13.80 11.01 -22.04
CA SER A 402 14.27 12.10 -22.91
C SER A 402 14.27 13.41 -22.12
N MET A 403 15.36 14.14 -22.23
CA MET A 403 15.55 15.46 -21.61
C MET A 403 16.11 16.44 -22.65
N PRO A 404 15.51 17.61 -22.82
CA PRO A 404 16.03 18.64 -23.73
C PRO A 404 17.33 19.28 -23.19
N THR A 405 17.49 19.32 -21.86
CA THR A 405 18.69 19.83 -21.17
C THR A 405 19.15 18.85 -20.11
N THR A 406 20.43 18.89 -19.78
CA THR A 406 21.03 18.00 -18.76
C THR A 406 21.04 18.61 -17.36
N ASP A 407 20.54 19.82 -17.18
CA ASP A 407 20.52 20.52 -15.89
C ASP A 407 19.77 19.77 -14.81
N ILE A 408 18.69 19.07 -15.18
CA ILE A 408 17.88 18.28 -14.27
C ILE A 408 18.69 17.15 -13.60
N LEU A 409 19.75 16.65 -14.23
CA LEU A 409 20.60 15.59 -13.68
C LEU A 409 21.33 16.02 -12.41
N ARG A 410 21.64 17.31 -12.27
CA ARG A 410 22.26 17.86 -11.05
C ARG A 410 21.35 17.77 -9.83
N HIS A 411 20.07 17.87 -10.04
CA HIS A 411 19.08 17.68 -8.97
C HIS A 411 19.16 16.27 -8.36
N TYR A 412 19.62 15.30 -9.14
CA TYR A 412 19.85 13.90 -8.72
C TYR A 412 21.28 13.61 -8.30
N GLY A 413 22.11 14.65 -8.12
CA GLY A 413 23.52 14.47 -7.75
C GLY A 413 24.39 13.92 -8.88
N ILE A 414 23.90 13.94 -10.13
CA ILE A 414 24.65 13.52 -11.32
C ILE A 414 25.26 14.78 -11.93
N ASP A 415 26.57 14.96 -11.76
CA ASP A 415 27.30 16.07 -12.37
C ASP A 415 27.60 15.77 -13.84
N TRP A 416 26.60 16.05 -14.70
CA TRP A 416 26.70 15.90 -16.13
C TRP A 416 27.04 17.25 -16.78
N PRO A 417 27.94 17.29 -17.76
CA PRO A 417 28.29 18.54 -18.44
C PRO A 417 27.07 19.21 -19.10
N THR A 418 26.75 20.43 -18.69
CA THR A 418 25.55 21.17 -19.14
C THR A 418 25.49 21.42 -20.65
N ASP A 419 26.64 21.48 -21.29
CA ASP A 419 26.75 21.77 -22.73
C ASP A 419 26.62 20.53 -23.62
N MET A 420 26.34 19.36 -23.04
CA MET A 420 26.19 18.10 -23.79
C MET A 420 24.89 17.98 -24.57
N GLY A 421 24.02 19.02 -24.54
CA GLY A 421 22.77 19.05 -25.28
C GLY A 421 21.71 18.05 -24.77
N PRO A 422 20.72 17.70 -25.61
CA PRO A 422 19.67 16.79 -25.22
C PRO A 422 20.21 15.39 -24.89
N LEU A 423 19.53 14.71 -24.00
CA LEU A 423 19.81 13.34 -23.60
C LEU A 423 18.61 12.45 -23.91
N ALA A 424 18.84 11.30 -24.50
CA ALA A 424 17.86 10.23 -24.67
C ALA A 424 18.44 8.91 -24.16
N ALA A 425 17.64 8.15 -23.42
CA ALA A 425 18.02 6.84 -22.93
C ALA A 425 16.84 5.87 -23.07
N GLN A 426 17.14 4.64 -23.43
CA GLN A 426 16.19 3.53 -23.48
C GLN A 426 16.86 2.30 -22.88
N ALA A 427 16.08 1.49 -22.16
CA ALA A 427 16.55 0.24 -21.60
C ALA A 427 15.36 -0.66 -21.25
N ARG A 428 15.64 -1.95 -21.14
CA ARG A 428 14.72 -2.93 -20.57
C ARG A 428 15.26 -3.40 -19.23
N LEU A 429 14.45 -3.25 -18.17
CA LEU A 429 14.73 -3.81 -16.85
C LEU A 429 14.15 -5.22 -16.79
N THR A 430 14.94 -6.22 -16.40
CA THR A 430 14.49 -7.61 -16.29
C THR A 430 15.00 -8.26 -15.01
N GLY A 431 14.22 -9.22 -14.49
CA GLY A 431 14.57 -10.01 -13.34
C GLY A 431 14.04 -9.47 -12.00
N PRO A 432 14.39 -10.14 -10.88
CA PRO A 432 13.97 -9.77 -9.55
C PRO A 432 14.62 -8.48 -9.07
N LEU A 433 13.97 -7.77 -8.15
CA LEU A 433 14.44 -6.48 -7.62
C LEU A 433 15.84 -6.57 -7.00
N GLU A 434 16.22 -7.73 -6.46
CA GLU A 434 17.53 -7.95 -5.83
C GLU A 434 18.66 -8.25 -6.84
N GLY A 435 18.31 -8.66 -8.04
CA GLY A 435 19.24 -9.06 -9.11
C GLY A 435 18.86 -8.49 -10.45
N LEU A 436 18.49 -7.22 -10.50
CA LEU A 436 17.98 -6.54 -11.68
C LEU A 436 19.04 -6.49 -12.78
N ALA A 437 18.65 -6.88 -13.98
CA ALA A 437 19.44 -6.67 -15.20
C ALA A 437 18.86 -5.48 -16.00
N VAL A 438 19.75 -4.80 -16.72
CA VAL A 438 19.41 -3.72 -17.66
C VAL A 438 19.86 -4.16 -19.04
N GLU A 439 18.91 -4.48 -19.87
CA GLU A 439 19.12 -4.98 -21.24
C GLU A 439 18.78 -3.91 -22.28
N ASP A 440 19.19 -4.14 -23.51
CA ASP A 440 18.87 -3.28 -24.66
C ASP A 440 19.15 -1.79 -24.40
N ILE A 441 20.22 -1.51 -23.64
CA ILE A 441 20.59 -0.14 -23.32
C ILE A 441 20.90 0.61 -24.60
N PHE A 442 20.23 1.71 -24.82
CA PHE A 442 20.57 2.76 -25.76
C PHE A 442 20.63 4.09 -25.02
N PHE A 443 21.74 4.77 -25.12
CA PHE A 443 21.94 6.09 -24.53
C PHE A 443 22.56 7.01 -25.60
N GLU A 444 22.03 8.22 -25.69
CA GLU A 444 22.54 9.26 -26.56
C GLU A 444 22.52 10.61 -25.85
N SER A 445 23.60 11.35 -25.94
CA SER A 445 23.69 12.74 -25.48
C SER A 445 24.45 13.58 -26.49
N GLY A 446 24.09 14.86 -26.60
CA GLY A 446 24.72 15.83 -27.48
C GLY A 446 23.90 16.21 -28.71
N GLY A 447 22.98 15.37 -29.15
CA GLY A 447 22.13 15.67 -30.31
C GLY A 447 22.89 16.19 -31.54
N SER A 448 22.63 17.41 -31.99
CA SER A 448 23.34 18.11 -33.07
C SER A 448 24.51 18.98 -32.57
N GLY A 449 24.87 18.88 -31.28
CA GLY A 449 25.95 19.64 -30.68
C GLY A 449 27.35 19.20 -31.13
N PRO A 450 28.38 19.96 -30.76
CA PRO A 450 29.75 19.68 -31.17
C PRO A 450 30.36 18.43 -30.52
N LEU A 451 29.71 17.91 -29.48
CA LEU A 451 30.12 16.69 -28.78
C LEU A 451 28.92 15.77 -28.64
N ARG A 452 29.06 14.53 -29.08
CA ARG A 452 28.05 13.48 -29.03
C ARG A 452 28.60 12.22 -28.39
N VAL A 453 27.78 11.64 -27.47
CA VAL A 453 28.08 10.34 -26.84
C VAL A 453 26.91 9.41 -27.12
N THR A 454 27.20 8.21 -27.59
CA THR A 454 26.23 7.14 -27.71
C THR A 454 26.73 5.90 -26.98
N SER A 455 25.87 5.19 -26.31
CA SER A 455 26.18 3.90 -25.69
C SER A 455 25.11 2.88 -26.03
N ARG A 456 25.51 1.63 -26.26
CA ARG A 456 24.62 0.48 -26.47
C ARG A 456 25.15 -0.74 -25.76
N GLY A 457 24.27 -1.55 -25.19
CA GLY A 457 24.66 -2.79 -24.56
C GLY A 457 23.78 -3.23 -23.43
N ARG A 458 24.39 -3.83 -22.41
CA ARG A 458 23.67 -4.35 -21.26
C ARG A 458 24.50 -4.28 -19.99
N ILE A 459 23.77 -4.38 -18.83
CA ILE A 459 24.32 -4.56 -17.49
C ILE A 459 23.58 -5.76 -16.88
N GLY A 460 24.29 -6.86 -16.61
CA GLY A 460 23.65 -8.09 -16.14
C GLY A 460 23.27 -8.07 -14.65
N LEU A 461 23.88 -7.19 -13.84
CA LEU A 461 23.54 -7.04 -12.45
C LEU A 461 23.63 -5.57 -12.01
N LEU A 462 22.47 -5.00 -11.68
CA LEU A 462 22.31 -3.66 -11.11
C LEU A 462 21.72 -3.79 -9.70
N PRO A 463 22.48 -3.61 -8.62
CA PRO A 463 21.93 -3.65 -7.27
C PRO A 463 21.13 -2.36 -7.00
N ILE A 464 19.84 -2.47 -6.69
CA ILE A 464 18.98 -1.32 -6.34
C ILE A 464 19.29 -0.81 -4.92
N ARG A 465 19.73 -1.71 -4.03
CA ARG A 465 20.17 -1.33 -2.67
C ARG A 465 21.69 -1.45 -2.61
N PRO A 466 22.44 -0.34 -2.59
CA PRO A 466 23.88 -0.39 -2.43
C PRO A 466 24.21 -0.98 -1.03
N GLY A 467 24.93 -2.09 -1.04
CA GLY A 467 25.56 -2.69 0.14
C GLY A 467 27.04 -2.86 -0.16
N ALA A 468 27.87 -3.02 0.88
CA ALA A 468 29.34 -3.08 0.75
C ALA A 468 29.84 -4.15 -0.25
N ASP A 469 29.04 -5.18 -0.52
CA ASP A 469 29.43 -6.33 -1.37
C ASP A 469 28.66 -6.43 -2.70
N ARG A 470 27.71 -5.56 -2.98
CA ARG A 470 26.91 -5.61 -4.23
C ARG A 470 27.32 -4.47 -5.17
N ARG A 471 28.07 -4.78 -6.19
CA ARG A 471 28.55 -3.85 -7.23
C ARG A 471 27.85 -4.12 -8.55
N VAL A 472 27.68 -3.05 -9.36
CA VAL A 472 27.27 -3.20 -10.76
C VAL A 472 28.25 -4.12 -11.47
N SER A 473 27.76 -5.15 -12.13
CA SER A 473 28.62 -6.14 -12.80
C SER A 473 27.97 -6.72 -14.06
N GLN A 474 28.72 -7.52 -14.77
CA GLN A 474 28.36 -8.07 -16.09
C GLN A 474 28.04 -6.96 -17.10
N ILE A 475 28.88 -5.95 -17.10
CA ILE A 475 28.77 -4.80 -18.00
C ILE A 475 29.31 -5.18 -19.38
N ASP A 476 28.54 -4.87 -20.43
CA ASP A 476 28.97 -4.98 -21.83
C ASP A 476 28.35 -3.80 -22.61
N LEU A 477 29.06 -2.67 -22.60
CA LEU A 477 28.62 -1.43 -23.23
C LEU A 477 29.55 -1.03 -24.36
N ASN A 478 29.03 -0.83 -25.55
CA ASN A 478 29.74 -0.23 -26.68
C ASN A 478 29.51 1.28 -26.64
N VAL A 479 30.55 2.03 -26.31
CA VAL A 479 30.50 3.49 -26.19
C VAL A 479 31.17 4.12 -27.43
N THR A 480 30.50 5.09 -28.02
CA THR A 480 31.03 5.92 -29.10
C THR A 480 30.99 7.37 -28.69
N LEU A 481 32.11 8.05 -28.78
CA LEU A 481 32.26 9.49 -28.60
C LEU A 481 32.64 10.12 -29.94
N GLN A 482 31.94 11.17 -30.31
CA GLN A 482 32.22 11.98 -31.50
C GLN A 482 32.31 13.45 -31.13
N ALA A 483 33.32 14.13 -31.58
CA ALA A 483 33.47 15.57 -31.41
C ALA A 483 33.85 16.23 -32.75
N ASP A 484 33.25 17.38 -33.04
CA ASP A 484 33.57 18.13 -34.27
C ASP A 484 34.98 18.68 -34.20
N THR A 485 35.48 18.97 -32.98
CA THR A 485 36.87 19.35 -32.72
C THR A 485 37.35 18.75 -31.40
N THR A 486 38.63 18.45 -31.24
CA THR A 486 39.21 18.00 -29.97
C THR A 486 39.06 19.05 -28.88
N ALA A 487 39.01 20.35 -29.22
CA ALA A 487 38.80 21.45 -28.29
C ALA A 487 37.41 21.35 -27.55
N ALA A 488 36.41 20.72 -28.17
CA ALA A 488 35.12 20.49 -27.55
C ALA A 488 35.20 19.62 -26.29
N LEU A 489 36.21 18.74 -26.19
CA LEU A 489 36.45 17.91 -25.00
C LEU A 489 36.88 18.72 -23.76
N SER A 490 37.40 19.94 -23.96
CA SER A 490 37.84 20.83 -22.85
C SER A 490 36.75 21.05 -21.79
N LYS A 491 35.50 21.08 -22.24
CA LYS A 491 34.34 21.28 -21.37
C LYS A 491 34.01 20.05 -20.48
N VAL A 492 34.35 18.86 -20.95
CA VAL A 492 34.05 17.59 -20.26
C VAL A 492 35.20 17.13 -19.39
N LEU A 493 36.43 17.23 -19.92
CA LEU A 493 37.65 16.73 -19.25
C LEU A 493 38.31 17.77 -18.35
N GLY A 494 37.86 19.02 -18.42
CA GLY A 494 38.50 20.13 -17.76
C GLY A 494 39.83 20.54 -18.40
N GLY A 495 40.21 21.79 -18.34
CA GLY A 495 41.42 22.31 -18.92
C GLY A 495 41.28 22.66 -20.41
N SER A 496 42.36 23.21 -21.01
CA SER A 496 42.37 23.60 -22.41
C SER A 496 42.96 22.46 -23.24
N ILE A 497 42.18 21.85 -24.13
CA ILE A 497 42.62 20.82 -25.08
C ILE A 497 42.85 21.52 -26.43
N PRO A 498 44.03 21.38 -27.02
CA PRO A 498 44.33 21.96 -28.35
C PRO A 498 43.41 21.38 -29.42
N ASP A 499 43.11 22.18 -30.46
CA ASP A 499 42.30 21.73 -31.56
C ASP A 499 43.14 21.00 -32.62
N PHE A 500 42.91 19.68 -32.71
CA PHE A 500 43.49 18.79 -33.71
C PHE A 500 42.49 18.36 -34.79
N GLY A 501 41.32 18.99 -34.82
CA GLY A 501 40.26 18.62 -35.74
C GLY A 501 39.26 17.62 -35.12
N PRO A 502 38.47 16.95 -35.97
CA PRO A 502 37.43 16.05 -35.52
C PRO A 502 37.99 14.84 -34.78
N LEU A 503 37.17 14.34 -33.82
CA LEU A 503 37.52 13.18 -33.00
C LEU A 503 36.40 12.15 -33.06
N LYS A 504 36.76 10.89 -33.19
CA LYS A 504 35.87 9.75 -33.02
C LYS A 504 36.55 8.69 -32.16
N ALA A 505 35.93 8.32 -31.07
CA ALA A 505 36.39 7.25 -30.19
C ALA A 505 35.32 6.18 -30.05
N THR A 506 35.74 4.91 -30.05
CA THR A 506 34.87 3.77 -29.73
C THR A 506 35.57 2.88 -28.72
N ALA A 507 34.83 2.32 -27.78
CA ALA A 507 35.36 1.38 -26.80
C ALA A 507 34.27 0.42 -26.32
N LEU A 508 34.66 -0.81 -26.00
CA LEU A 508 33.84 -1.75 -25.26
C LEU A 508 34.17 -1.60 -23.77
N ILE A 509 33.21 -1.08 -23.00
CA ILE A 509 33.31 -0.97 -21.54
C ILE A 509 32.77 -2.26 -20.95
N GLY A 510 33.51 -2.83 -20.01
CA GLY A 510 33.09 -4.04 -19.31
C GLY A 510 33.80 -4.19 -17.98
N ASP A 511 33.31 -5.08 -17.16
CA ASP A 511 33.93 -5.42 -15.90
C ASP A 511 34.65 -6.77 -15.96
N ARG A 512 35.67 -6.89 -15.16
CA ARG A 512 36.38 -8.13 -14.90
C ARG A 512 36.89 -8.12 -13.47
N ASN A 513 36.49 -9.10 -12.68
CA ASN A 513 36.90 -9.22 -11.26
C ASN A 513 36.69 -7.92 -10.45
N GLY A 514 35.56 -7.25 -10.64
CA GLY A 514 35.21 -6.00 -9.92
C GLY A 514 35.97 -4.74 -10.41
N THR A 515 36.69 -4.82 -11.54
CA THR A 515 37.38 -3.69 -12.16
C THR A 515 36.70 -3.34 -13.47
N TYR A 516 36.37 -2.08 -13.69
CA TYR A 516 35.77 -1.58 -14.93
C TYR A 516 36.86 -1.14 -15.90
N GLY A 517 36.87 -1.68 -17.13
CA GLY A 517 37.89 -1.40 -18.12
C GLY A 517 37.32 -1.13 -19.50
N ALA A 518 38.16 -0.54 -20.35
CA ALA A 518 37.89 -0.33 -21.79
C ALA A 518 38.68 -1.32 -22.62
N ARG A 519 37.98 -2.06 -23.46
CA ARG A 519 38.55 -3.01 -24.43
C ARG A 519 38.24 -2.53 -25.84
N LYS A 520 39.03 -2.95 -26.81
CA LYS A 520 38.89 -2.57 -28.23
C LYS A 520 38.73 -1.05 -28.39
N LEU A 521 39.52 -0.29 -27.60
CA LEU A 521 39.55 1.15 -27.75
C LEU A 521 40.11 1.47 -29.14
N ASN A 522 39.39 2.32 -29.86
CA ASN A 522 39.81 2.90 -31.11
C ASN A 522 39.48 4.39 -31.10
N LEU A 523 40.50 5.23 -31.16
CA LEU A 523 40.40 6.68 -31.18
C LEU A 523 41.04 7.18 -32.48
N LEU A 524 40.31 7.97 -33.24
CA LEU A 524 40.74 8.68 -34.42
C LEU A 524 40.64 10.18 -34.17
N ILE A 525 41.73 10.90 -34.33
CA ILE A 525 41.79 12.36 -34.25
C ILE A 525 42.25 12.88 -35.63
N GLY A 526 41.54 13.85 -36.17
CA GLY A 526 41.81 14.41 -37.52
C GLY A 526 41.06 13.68 -38.62
N ASP A 527 41.51 13.86 -39.85
CA ASP A 527 40.94 13.22 -41.05
C ASP A 527 41.81 12.04 -41.49
N GLU A 528 41.25 10.83 -41.52
CA GLU A 528 41.93 9.60 -41.87
C GLU A 528 42.59 9.67 -43.28
N LYS A 529 42.06 10.47 -44.20
CA LYS A 529 42.55 10.62 -45.55
C LYS A 529 43.64 11.69 -45.72
N ALA A 530 43.68 12.65 -44.79
CA ALA A 530 44.61 13.77 -44.84
C ALA A 530 45.66 13.71 -43.73
N ALA A 531 45.28 13.96 -42.52
CA ALA A 531 46.16 13.99 -41.35
C ALA A 531 45.42 13.40 -40.14
N ALA A 532 45.98 12.37 -39.52
CA ALA A 532 45.31 11.64 -38.44
C ALA A 532 46.28 11.08 -37.40
N LEU A 533 45.77 11.01 -36.16
CA LEU A 533 46.31 10.19 -35.09
C LEU A 533 45.31 9.09 -34.76
N THR A 534 45.67 7.85 -34.99
CA THR A 534 44.88 6.69 -34.63
C THR A 534 45.49 6.04 -33.39
N VAL A 535 44.68 5.84 -32.34
CA VAL A 535 45.10 5.18 -31.10
C VAL A 535 44.21 3.96 -30.87
N THR A 536 44.82 2.78 -30.75
CA THR A 536 44.10 1.53 -30.52
C THR A 536 44.67 0.80 -29.33
N GLY A 537 43.83 0.03 -28.63
CA GLY A 537 44.30 -0.78 -27.50
C GLY A 537 43.26 -1.02 -26.43
N ARG A 538 43.69 -0.99 -25.17
CA ARG A 538 42.86 -1.25 -24.00
C ARG A 538 43.32 -0.46 -22.78
N ILE A 539 42.42 -0.27 -21.84
CA ILE A 539 42.69 0.24 -20.49
C ILE A 539 42.09 -0.77 -19.52
N ALA A 540 42.90 -1.35 -18.63
CA ALA A 540 42.45 -2.42 -17.75
C ALA A 540 41.55 -1.90 -16.62
N SER A 541 41.82 -0.71 -16.10
CA SER A 541 41.03 -0.06 -15.05
C SER A 541 40.74 1.38 -15.42
N LEU A 542 39.46 1.74 -15.50
CA LEU A 542 38.94 3.11 -15.66
C LEU A 542 38.53 3.73 -14.32
N LEU A 543 38.08 2.91 -13.39
CA LEU A 543 37.62 3.31 -12.04
C LEU A 543 37.98 2.20 -11.05
N LYS A 544 38.62 2.55 -9.96
CA LYS A 544 38.75 1.71 -8.77
C LYS A 544 37.98 2.38 -7.64
N THR A 545 37.21 1.62 -6.93
CA THR A 545 36.14 2.10 -6.02
C THR A 545 36.58 3.01 -4.89
N ASP A 546 37.88 3.16 -4.65
CA ASP A 546 38.39 3.97 -3.52
C ASP A 546 39.37 5.10 -3.97
N GLU A 547 39.74 5.15 -5.23
CA GLU A 547 40.61 6.18 -5.80
C GLU A 547 40.35 6.32 -7.30
N ASP A 548 40.27 7.54 -7.84
CA ASP A 548 40.21 7.82 -9.29
C ASP A 548 41.51 7.38 -9.93
N TYR A 549 41.55 6.12 -10.40
CA TYR A 549 42.77 5.50 -10.84
C TYR A 549 42.61 4.81 -12.21
N ILE A 550 43.17 5.43 -13.24
CA ILE A 550 43.30 4.80 -14.57
C ILE A 550 44.60 4.02 -14.61
N ASP A 551 44.50 2.70 -14.78
CA ASP A 551 45.67 1.81 -14.80
C ASP A 551 45.59 0.73 -15.89
N GLY A 552 46.74 0.13 -16.17
CA GLY A 552 46.86 -0.91 -17.20
C GLY A 552 46.56 -0.37 -18.60
N ILE A 553 47.00 0.83 -18.87
CA ILE A 553 47.00 1.44 -20.21
C ILE A 553 47.95 0.63 -21.10
N ASP A 554 47.45 0.16 -22.24
CA ASP A 554 48.20 -0.55 -23.27
C ASP A 554 47.63 -0.11 -24.62
N LEU A 555 48.22 0.96 -25.16
CA LEU A 555 47.74 1.65 -26.36
C LEU A 555 48.86 1.69 -27.42
N THR A 556 48.47 1.54 -28.68
CA THR A 556 49.31 1.77 -29.84
C THR A 556 48.78 2.99 -30.58
N ALA A 557 49.64 3.97 -30.77
CA ALA A 557 49.36 5.17 -31.55
C ALA A 557 50.07 5.14 -32.89
N VAL A 558 49.35 5.54 -33.93
CA VAL A 558 49.88 5.69 -35.31
C VAL A 558 49.54 7.10 -35.77
N ALA A 559 50.56 7.89 -36.04
CA ALA A 559 50.44 9.24 -36.59
C ALA A 559 50.71 9.22 -38.09
N ARG A 560 49.87 9.92 -38.86
CA ARG A 560 50.05 10.17 -40.30
C ARG A 560 49.86 11.67 -40.53
N ASP A 561 50.91 12.33 -40.95
CA ASP A 561 50.92 13.77 -41.17
C ASP A 561 50.24 14.60 -40.08
N PHE A 562 50.34 14.13 -38.82
CA PHE A 562 49.63 14.70 -37.71
C PHE A 562 50.26 16.04 -37.29
N PRO A 563 49.46 17.15 -37.19
CA PRO A 563 50.00 18.46 -36.95
C PRO A 563 50.44 18.62 -35.47
N LEU A 564 51.69 19.08 -35.26
CA LEU A 564 52.21 19.39 -33.93
C LEU A 564 51.98 20.86 -33.52
N GLN A 565 51.61 21.71 -34.48
CA GLN A 565 51.37 23.15 -34.24
C GLN A 565 50.41 23.43 -33.06
N PRO A 566 49.27 22.75 -32.90
CA PRO A 566 48.33 23.02 -31.78
C PRO A 566 48.92 22.77 -30.40
N LEU A 567 50.02 22.01 -30.28
CA LEU A 567 50.74 21.81 -28.99
C LEU A 567 51.63 23.00 -28.61
N SER A 568 51.98 23.85 -29.58
CA SER A 568 52.89 24.99 -29.35
C SER A 568 52.41 25.89 -28.24
N ASP A 569 51.13 26.23 -28.20
CA ASP A 569 50.54 27.14 -27.21
C ASP A 569 50.61 26.54 -25.79
N ARG A 570 50.44 25.24 -25.66
CA ARG A 570 50.50 24.56 -24.37
C ARG A 570 51.91 24.34 -23.85
N LEU A 571 52.87 24.16 -24.74
CA LEU A 571 54.29 24.00 -24.38
C LEU A 571 55.03 25.31 -24.24
N GLY A 572 54.39 26.45 -24.57
CA GLY A 572 55.02 27.77 -24.57
C GLY A 572 56.22 27.87 -25.52
N ARG A 573 56.26 27.00 -26.56
CA ARG A 573 57.33 26.93 -27.57
C ARG A 573 56.76 26.69 -28.94
N SER A 574 57.21 27.36 -29.95
CA SER A 574 56.82 27.10 -31.32
C SER A 574 57.34 25.75 -31.77
N LEU A 575 56.44 24.88 -32.23
CA LEU A 575 56.76 23.56 -32.83
C LEU A 575 56.65 23.58 -34.35
N SER A 576 56.44 24.73 -34.96
CA SER A 576 56.24 24.87 -36.41
C SER A 576 57.45 24.39 -37.29
N TYR A 577 58.63 24.35 -36.70
CA TYR A 577 59.83 23.87 -37.33
C TYR A 577 59.95 22.33 -37.41
N LEU A 578 59.10 21.58 -36.67
CA LEU A 578 59.17 20.11 -36.64
C LEU A 578 58.41 19.46 -37.80
N GLY A 579 57.56 20.19 -38.50
CA GLY A 579 56.65 19.61 -39.45
C GLY A 579 55.66 18.61 -38.91
N PRO A 580 54.88 17.93 -39.75
CA PRO A 580 53.88 16.95 -39.30
C PRO A 580 54.54 15.68 -38.74
N LEU A 581 53.90 15.07 -37.73
CA LEU A 581 54.35 13.82 -37.10
C LEU A 581 53.89 12.62 -37.92
N ASN A 582 54.84 11.72 -38.24
CA ASN A 582 54.56 10.42 -38.81
C ASN A 582 55.22 9.32 -38.00
N GLY A 583 54.57 8.15 -37.90
CA GLY A 583 55.15 6.99 -37.24
C GLY A 583 54.22 6.30 -36.24
N ARG A 584 54.79 5.41 -35.45
CA ARG A 584 54.10 4.58 -34.47
C ARG A 584 54.81 4.62 -33.12
N PHE A 585 54.04 4.57 -32.03
CA PHE A 585 54.56 4.42 -30.68
C PHE A 585 53.56 3.68 -29.77
N GLN A 586 54.07 3.11 -28.70
CA GLN A 586 53.26 2.46 -27.68
C GLN A 586 53.22 3.32 -26.42
N ILE A 587 52.02 3.41 -25.79
CA ILE A 587 51.79 4.06 -24.52
C ILE A 587 51.36 2.97 -23.53
N ALA A 588 52.07 2.82 -22.43
CA ALA A 588 51.77 1.83 -21.41
C ALA A 588 51.93 2.40 -19.99
N GLY A 589 51.22 1.81 -19.01
CA GLY A 589 51.33 2.18 -17.60
C GLY A 589 50.05 2.65 -16.96
N SER A 590 50.15 3.48 -15.96
CA SER A 590 49.06 4.18 -15.30
C SER A 590 49.02 5.66 -15.69
N LEU A 591 47.88 6.35 -15.40
CA LEU A 591 47.79 7.79 -15.67
C LEU A 591 48.88 8.59 -14.95
N GLN A 592 49.36 8.11 -13.81
CA GLN A 592 50.42 8.76 -13.02
C GLN A 592 51.82 8.40 -13.51
N GLN A 593 52.00 7.26 -14.14
CA GLN A 593 53.28 6.78 -14.65
C GLN A 593 53.11 6.20 -16.07
N LEU A 594 53.02 7.08 -17.06
CA LEU A 594 52.96 6.72 -18.46
C LEU A 594 54.35 6.51 -19.01
N SER A 595 54.55 5.43 -19.76
CA SER A 595 55.76 5.13 -20.53
C SER A 595 55.46 5.11 -22.01
N ILE A 596 56.33 5.71 -22.80
CA ILE A 596 56.29 5.64 -24.24
C ILE A 596 57.43 4.71 -24.68
N SER A 597 57.13 3.70 -25.47
CA SER A 597 58.07 2.70 -25.94
C SER A 597 57.84 2.39 -27.42
N LYS A 598 58.78 1.68 -28.01
CA LYS A 598 58.73 1.28 -29.43
C LYS A 598 58.37 2.46 -30.36
N ALA A 599 58.96 3.61 -30.08
CA ALA A 599 58.71 4.82 -30.86
C ALA A 599 59.56 4.80 -32.13
N ASP A 600 58.89 4.74 -33.27
CA ASP A 600 59.44 4.96 -34.58
C ASP A 600 58.74 6.18 -35.18
N LEU A 601 59.32 7.35 -34.92
CA LEU A 601 58.70 8.64 -35.19
C LEU A 601 59.61 9.46 -36.14
N THR A 602 58.99 10.06 -37.12
CA THR A 602 59.63 10.96 -38.06
C THR A 602 58.84 12.26 -38.17
N THR A 603 59.54 13.37 -38.30
CA THR A 603 58.98 14.66 -38.69
C THR A 603 59.56 15.10 -39.99
N LEU A 604 58.73 15.56 -40.91
CA LEU A 604 59.18 16.14 -42.16
C LEU A 604 59.44 17.63 -41.90
N SER A 605 60.71 18.03 -41.86
CA SER A 605 61.14 19.44 -41.78
C SER A 605 61.06 20.13 -43.11
#